data_d26801df54e05a452649edaa5c463e35
#
_entry.id   d26801df54e05a452649edaa5c463e35
#
_cell.length_a   1.000
_cell.length_b   1.000
_cell.length_c   1.000
_cell.angle_alpha   90.00
_cell.angle_beta   90.00
_cell.angle_gamma   90.00
#
_symmetry.space_group_name_H-M   'P 1'
#
loop_
_entity.id
_entity.type
_entity.pdbx_description
1 polymer ?
#
loop_
_entity_poly.entity_id
_entity_poly.type
_entity_poly.pdbx_seq_one_letter_code
_entity_poly.pdbx_strand_id
1 'polypeptide(L)'
;SCSLVGSEMCIRDRLRTLDVRLDKHQDNAKKVAAFLSKYKNIKLLYPYKKNSQNFKMWKKYYSGSSGLMGLKIKSKNKKSVTKFVNSLKLFGYGYSWGGFESLALHQSNLEIGKRNYLKLEKDEHLVRLHIGLEDPKDIINDIKQALKHLK
;
A
#
# COMPACT_ATOMS: atom_id res chain seq x y z
N SER A 1 29.73 -6.50 -6.74
CA SER A 1 29.74 -5.32 -5.88
C SER A 1 29.15 -4.15 -6.63
N CYS A 2 27.97 -3.70 -6.20
CA CYS A 2 27.45 -2.41 -6.64
C CYS A 2 28.45 -1.36 -6.14
N SER A 3 29.29 -0.82 -7.02
CA SER A 3 30.18 0.26 -6.65
C SER A 3 29.33 1.43 -6.15
N LEU A 4 29.77 2.13 -5.11
CA LEU A 4 29.14 3.33 -4.55
C LEU A 4 28.74 4.35 -5.65
N VAL A 5 29.56 4.46 -6.69
CA VAL A 5 29.32 5.34 -7.86
C VAL A 5 28.05 4.96 -8.62
N GLY A 6 27.73 3.67 -8.75
CA GLY A 6 26.48 3.23 -9.39
C GLY A 6 25.23 3.57 -8.57
N SER A 7 25.32 3.52 -7.25
CA SER A 7 24.20 3.86 -6.36
C SER A 7 23.91 5.37 -6.33
N GLU A 8 24.92 6.22 -6.37
CA GLU A 8 24.77 7.69 -6.43
C GLU A 8 24.12 8.13 -7.73
N MET A 9 24.49 7.56 -8.87
CA MET A 9 23.84 7.84 -10.16
C MET A 9 22.36 7.43 -10.12
N CYS A 10 22.04 6.26 -9.60
CA CYS A 10 20.65 5.81 -9.44
C CYS A 10 19.85 6.73 -8.52
N ILE A 11 20.43 7.22 -7.42
CA ILE A 11 19.76 8.15 -6.50
C ILE A 11 19.48 9.47 -7.23
N ARG A 12 20.48 10.03 -7.91
CA ARG A 12 20.34 11.30 -8.65
C ARG A 12 19.27 11.23 -9.74
N ASP A 13 19.26 10.16 -10.53
CA ASP A 13 18.29 9.98 -11.60
C ASP A 13 16.86 9.79 -11.08
N ARG A 14 16.72 9.08 -9.96
CA ARG A 14 15.43 8.93 -9.28
C ARG A 14 14.93 10.23 -8.66
N LEU A 15 15.81 11.08 -8.13
CA LEU A 15 15.44 12.40 -7.61
C LEU A 15 14.92 13.34 -8.70
N ARG A 16 15.49 13.29 -9.90
CA ARG A 16 15.05 14.13 -11.03
C ARG A 16 13.60 13.86 -11.48
N THR A 17 13.11 12.65 -11.27
CA THR A 17 11.75 12.24 -11.63
C THR A 17 10.82 12.11 -10.41
N LEU A 18 11.28 12.56 -9.22
CA LEU A 18 10.55 12.32 -7.98
C LEU A 18 9.18 13.00 -7.97
N ASP A 19 9.13 14.25 -8.39
CA ASP A 19 7.92 15.07 -8.43
C ASP A 19 6.82 14.42 -9.28
N VAL A 20 7.14 14.14 -10.53
CA VAL A 20 6.22 13.46 -11.47
C VAL A 20 5.74 12.11 -10.96
N ARG A 21 6.64 11.34 -10.32
CA ARG A 21 6.28 10.04 -9.75
C ARG A 21 5.36 10.18 -8.53
N LEU A 22 5.63 11.14 -7.65
CA LEU A 22 4.79 11.37 -6.46
C LEU A 22 3.37 11.76 -6.85
N ASP A 23 3.20 12.65 -7.82
CA ASP A 23 1.89 13.02 -8.34
C ASP A 23 1.13 11.83 -8.90
N LYS A 24 1.78 11.03 -9.72
CA LYS A 24 1.17 9.83 -10.30
C LYS A 24 0.83 8.78 -9.22
N HIS A 25 1.74 8.54 -8.27
CA HIS A 25 1.48 7.64 -7.13
C HIS A 25 0.27 8.11 -6.32
N GLN A 26 0.21 9.40 -6.01
CA GLN A 26 -0.89 10.00 -5.27
C GLN A 26 -2.22 9.80 -5.99
N ASP A 27 -2.28 10.09 -7.28
CA ASP A 27 -3.51 9.98 -8.06
C ASP A 27 -3.98 8.53 -8.18
N ASN A 28 -3.08 7.61 -8.45
CA ASN A 28 -3.39 6.19 -8.49
C ASN A 28 -3.87 5.70 -7.11
N ALA A 29 -3.15 6.05 -6.04
CA ALA A 29 -3.49 5.66 -4.68
C ALA A 29 -4.86 6.20 -4.23
N LYS A 30 -5.24 7.43 -4.60
CA LYS A 30 -6.57 7.99 -4.35
C LYS A 30 -7.67 7.14 -4.99
N LYS A 31 -7.49 6.73 -6.25
CA LYS A 31 -8.45 5.90 -6.98
C LYS A 31 -8.60 4.51 -6.35
N VAL A 32 -7.46 3.87 -6.03
CA VAL A 32 -7.44 2.57 -5.34
C VAL A 32 -8.07 2.66 -3.95
N ALA A 33 -7.76 3.70 -3.18
CA ALA A 33 -8.35 3.92 -1.86
C ALA A 33 -9.88 4.11 -1.92
N ALA A 34 -10.37 4.86 -2.91
CA ALA A 34 -11.81 5.05 -3.14
C ALA A 34 -12.49 3.71 -3.49
N PHE A 35 -11.85 2.88 -4.30
CA PHE A 35 -12.35 1.54 -4.62
C PHE A 35 -12.40 0.63 -3.37
N LEU A 36 -11.29 0.53 -2.63
CA LEU A 36 -11.18 -0.33 -1.45
C LEU A 36 -12.10 0.11 -0.30
N SER A 37 -12.43 1.40 -0.21
CA SER A 37 -13.33 1.93 0.81
C SER A 37 -14.77 1.39 0.73
N LYS A 38 -15.14 0.74 -0.36
CA LYS A 38 -16.45 0.08 -0.55
C LYS A 38 -16.58 -1.25 0.20
N TYR A 39 -15.47 -1.82 0.66
CA TYR A 39 -15.43 -3.14 1.31
C TYR A 39 -15.44 -3.00 2.83
N LYS A 40 -16.49 -3.48 3.48
CA LYS A 40 -16.71 -3.35 4.93
C LYS A 40 -15.68 -4.11 5.78
N ASN A 41 -15.11 -5.19 5.25
CA ASN A 41 -14.09 -6.01 5.91
C ASN A 41 -12.66 -5.47 5.73
N ILE A 42 -12.49 -4.33 5.06
CA ILE A 42 -11.21 -3.68 4.83
C ILE A 42 -11.22 -2.28 5.44
N LYS A 43 -10.37 -2.05 6.43
CA LYS A 43 -10.12 -0.72 6.99
C LYS A 43 -8.82 -0.16 6.42
N LEU A 44 -8.94 0.97 5.70
CA LEU A 44 -7.79 1.65 5.11
C LEU A 44 -7.01 2.45 6.17
N LEU A 45 -5.71 2.26 6.20
CA LEU A 45 -4.74 3.09 6.89
C LEU A 45 -4.07 3.99 5.84
N TYR A 46 -4.75 5.07 5.49
CA TYR A 46 -4.31 6.03 4.48
C TYR A 46 -4.67 7.44 4.97
N PRO A 47 -3.69 8.22 5.45
CA PRO A 47 -3.94 9.50 6.13
C PRO A 47 -4.69 10.53 5.27
N TYR A 48 -4.50 10.48 3.96
CA TYR A 48 -5.18 11.36 2.99
C TYR A 48 -6.71 11.18 2.99
N LYS A 49 -7.24 10.07 3.47
CA LYS A 49 -8.69 9.83 3.50
C LYS A 49 -9.37 10.83 4.46
N LYS A 50 -10.29 11.67 3.96
CA LYS A 50 -10.97 12.75 4.72
C LYS A 50 -11.56 12.30 6.07
N ASN A 51 -12.01 11.04 6.18
CA ASN A 51 -12.58 10.49 7.41
C ASN A 51 -11.55 9.70 8.26
N SER A 52 -10.24 9.81 7.97
CA SER A 52 -9.23 9.20 8.81
C SER A 52 -9.03 10.02 10.08
N GLN A 53 -8.76 9.34 11.19
CA GLN A 53 -8.47 9.98 12.48
C GLN A 53 -7.33 11.01 12.38
N ASN A 54 -6.37 10.78 11.48
CA ASN A 54 -5.18 11.60 11.32
C ASN A 54 -5.28 12.63 10.18
N PHE A 55 -6.45 12.77 9.52
CA PHE A 55 -6.60 13.66 8.37
C PHE A 55 -6.31 15.13 8.69
N LYS A 56 -6.77 15.62 9.86
CA LYS A 56 -6.53 17.02 10.30
C LYS A 56 -5.03 17.27 10.47
N MET A 57 -4.32 16.33 11.13
CA MET A 57 -2.88 16.40 11.33
C MET A 57 -2.13 16.29 10.01
N TRP A 58 -2.53 15.36 9.14
CA TRP A 58 -1.96 15.22 7.81
C TRP A 58 -2.09 16.52 7.01
N LYS A 59 -3.28 17.12 6.96
CA LYS A 59 -3.52 18.38 6.23
C LYS A 59 -2.69 19.55 6.76
N LYS A 60 -2.31 19.55 8.05
CA LYS A 60 -1.48 20.58 8.65
C LYS A 60 -0.02 20.50 8.21
N TYR A 61 0.51 19.28 8.04
CA TYR A 61 1.94 19.06 7.84
C TYR A 61 2.33 18.58 6.44
N TYR A 62 1.38 18.14 5.61
CA TYR A 62 1.65 17.56 4.31
C TYR A 62 0.77 18.19 3.23
N SER A 63 1.36 18.48 2.07
CA SER A 63 0.67 18.98 0.89
C SER A 63 0.10 17.87 0.01
N GLY A 64 0.69 16.67 0.08
CA GLY A 64 0.33 15.52 -0.75
C GLY A 64 0.48 14.19 -0.04
N SER A 65 0.23 13.11 -0.75
CA SER A 65 0.38 11.74 -0.26
C SER A 65 1.23 10.91 -1.23
N SER A 66 1.61 9.71 -0.80
CA SER A 66 2.37 8.78 -1.64
C SER A 66 1.50 7.59 -2.07
N GLY A 67 2.12 6.63 -2.78
CA GLY A 67 1.52 5.34 -3.11
C GLY A 67 1.36 4.37 -1.94
N LEU A 68 1.90 4.68 -0.75
CA LEU A 68 1.87 3.78 0.40
C LEU A 68 0.52 3.82 1.12
N MET A 69 -0.06 2.64 1.34
CA MET A 69 -1.25 2.47 2.16
C MET A 69 -1.22 1.13 2.91
N GLY A 70 -1.85 1.09 4.08
CA GLY A 70 -2.09 -0.13 4.83
C GLY A 70 -3.56 -0.56 4.72
N LEU A 71 -3.78 -1.87 4.67
CA LEU A 71 -5.09 -2.49 4.74
C LEU A 71 -5.17 -3.33 6.02
N LYS A 72 -6.00 -2.94 6.98
CA LYS A 72 -6.43 -3.86 8.04
C LYS A 72 -7.59 -4.67 7.49
N ILE A 73 -7.35 -5.96 7.26
CA ILE A 73 -8.32 -6.88 6.69
C ILE A 73 -8.85 -7.76 7.81
N LYS A 74 -10.17 -7.73 8.03
CA LYS A 74 -10.83 -8.60 8.99
C LYS A 74 -11.15 -9.93 8.33
N SER A 75 -10.50 -11.01 8.82
CA SER A 75 -10.69 -12.37 8.33
C SER A 75 -10.34 -13.38 9.41
N LYS A 76 -11.26 -14.31 9.71
CA LYS A 76 -10.99 -15.44 10.63
C LYS A 76 -9.94 -16.41 10.10
N ASN A 77 -9.68 -16.40 8.78
CA ASN A 77 -8.79 -17.34 8.12
C ASN A 77 -7.57 -16.61 7.54
N LYS A 78 -6.42 -16.75 8.21
CA LYS A 78 -5.13 -16.20 7.75
C LYS A 78 -4.78 -16.66 6.32
N LYS A 79 -5.12 -17.92 5.96
CA LYS A 79 -4.85 -18.46 4.61
C LYS A 79 -5.59 -17.68 3.52
N SER A 80 -6.78 -17.11 3.82
CA SER A 80 -7.53 -16.27 2.87
C SER A 80 -6.77 -14.99 2.53
N VAL A 81 -6.17 -14.34 3.52
CA VAL A 81 -5.39 -13.11 3.32
C VAL A 81 -4.09 -13.41 2.57
N THR A 82 -3.42 -14.53 2.90
CA THR A 82 -2.24 -14.97 2.14
C THR A 82 -2.61 -15.29 0.68
N LYS A 83 -3.73 -15.98 0.44
CA LYS A 83 -4.22 -16.25 -0.92
C LYS A 83 -4.56 -14.95 -1.66
N PHE A 84 -5.18 -13.99 -0.99
CA PHE A 84 -5.45 -12.67 -1.57
C PHE A 84 -4.15 -12.03 -2.09
N VAL A 85 -3.12 -11.92 -1.24
CA VAL A 85 -1.84 -11.31 -1.64
C VAL A 85 -1.15 -12.11 -2.75
N ASN A 86 -1.12 -13.44 -2.64
CA ASN A 86 -0.45 -14.31 -3.62
C ASN A 86 -1.19 -14.39 -4.98
N SER A 87 -2.46 -13.99 -5.05
CA SER A 87 -3.24 -13.98 -6.29
C SER A 87 -3.17 -12.65 -7.05
N LEU A 88 -2.51 -11.64 -6.48
CA LEU A 88 -2.20 -10.40 -7.19
C LEU A 88 -1.17 -10.70 -8.29
N LYS A 89 -1.49 -10.29 -9.51
CA LYS A 89 -0.67 -10.58 -10.71
C LYS A 89 0.23 -9.41 -11.09
N LEU A 90 -0.27 -8.19 -10.85
CA LEU A 90 0.43 -6.95 -11.15
C LEU A 90 1.37 -6.55 -10.02
N PHE A 91 1.02 -6.90 -8.78
CA PHE A 91 1.80 -6.54 -7.61
C PHE A 91 2.96 -7.50 -7.40
N GLY A 92 4.18 -6.96 -7.37
CA GLY A 92 5.36 -7.69 -6.86
C GLY A 92 5.29 -7.88 -5.35
N TYR A 93 6.00 -8.88 -4.83
CA TYR A 93 6.20 -9.09 -3.40
C TYR A 93 7.49 -8.41 -2.95
N GLY A 94 7.43 -7.43 -2.07
CA GLY A 94 8.65 -6.74 -1.65
C GLY A 94 8.46 -5.63 -0.62
N TYR A 95 9.55 -5.31 0.08
CA TYR A 95 9.63 -4.27 1.11
C TYR A 95 9.86 -2.87 0.54
N SER A 96 10.28 -2.75 -0.71
CA SER A 96 10.55 -1.46 -1.37
C SER A 96 9.28 -0.59 -1.50
N TRP A 97 9.47 0.65 -1.89
CA TRP A 97 8.40 1.62 -2.18
C TRP A 97 8.96 2.79 -2.99
N GLY A 98 8.08 3.58 -3.62
CA GLY A 98 8.45 4.78 -4.38
C GLY A 98 9.04 4.50 -5.76
N GLY A 99 9.10 3.22 -6.17
CA GLY A 99 9.46 2.80 -7.52
C GLY A 99 8.27 2.85 -8.48
N PHE A 100 8.47 2.41 -9.71
CA PHE A 100 7.43 2.39 -10.75
C PHE A 100 6.41 1.27 -10.54
N GLU A 101 6.79 0.17 -9.90
CA GLU A 101 6.00 -1.04 -9.72
C GLU A 101 5.11 -1.00 -8.48
N SER A 102 3.93 -1.58 -8.58
CA SER A 102 3.05 -1.84 -7.44
C SER A 102 3.58 -3.02 -6.62
N LEU A 103 3.57 -2.90 -5.29
CA LEU A 103 4.08 -3.92 -4.38
C LEU A 103 3.06 -4.23 -3.27
N ALA A 104 2.99 -5.49 -2.88
CA ALA A 104 2.16 -5.95 -1.77
C ALA A 104 2.98 -6.76 -0.76
N LEU A 105 2.69 -6.57 0.53
CA LEU A 105 3.34 -7.29 1.61
C LEU A 105 2.34 -7.61 2.72
N HIS A 106 2.17 -8.90 3.02
CA HIS A 106 1.41 -9.35 4.18
C HIS A 106 2.31 -9.33 5.42
N GLN A 107 1.97 -8.50 6.39
CA GLN A 107 2.69 -8.37 7.66
C GLN A 107 2.13 -9.36 8.67
N SER A 108 2.99 -10.17 9.28
CA SER A 108 2.57 -11.09 10.33
C SER A 108 2.29 -10.35 11.65
N ASN A 109 1.36 -10.87 12.45
CA ASN A 109 1.05 -10.33 13.77
C ASN A 109 2.26 -10.40 14.73
N LEU A 110 3.20 -11.32 14.51
CA LEU A 110 4.42 -11.46 15.32
C LEU A 110 5.37 -10.28 15.13
N GLU A 111 5.45 -9.73 13.91
CA GLU A 111 6.30 -8.57 13.62
C GLU A 111 5.69 -7.26 14.13
N ILE A 112 4.35 -7.20 14.22
CA ILE A 112 3.60 -6.00 14.61
C ILE A 112 3.32 -5.99 16.12
N GLY A 113 3.14 -7.16 16.73
CA GLY A 113 2.67 -7.33 18.11
C GLY A 113 3.54 -6.68 19.19
N LYS A 114 4.80 -6.34 18.88
CA LYS A 114 5.72 -5.63 19.77
C LYS A 114 5.61 -4.09 19.69
N ARG A 115 4.75 -3.56 18.80
CA ARG A 115 4.65 -2.12 18.55
C ARG A 115 3.35 -1.55 19.13
N ASN A 116 3.46 -0.64 20.07
CA ASN A 116 2.33 -0.07 20.82
C ASN A 116 1.38 0.82 19.99
N TYR A 117 1.79 1.30 18.82
CA TYR A 117 1.00 2.24 18.02
C TYR A 117 0.04 1.58 17.03
N LEU A 118 0.22 0.29 16.74
CA LEU A 118 -0.68 -0.45 15.86
C LEU A 118 -1.10 -1.76 16.52
N LYS A 119 -2.30 -1.76 17.10
CA LYS A 119 -2.91 -2.97 17.64
C LYS A 119 -3.78 -3.63 16.58
N LEU A 120 -3.54 -4.92 16.34
CA LEU A 120 -4.41 -5.77 15.52
C LEU A 120 -5.23 -6.68 16.43
N GLU A 121 -6.51 -6.81 16.14
CA GLU A 121 -7.38 -7.81 16.77
C GLU A 121 -7.00 -9.22 16.29
N LYS A 122 -7.49 -10.24 16.98
CA LYS A 122 -7.15 -11.65 16.70
C LYS A 122 -7.44 -12.08 15.25
N ASP A 123 -8.48 -11.51 14.65
CA ASP A 123 -8.95 -11.78 13.29
C ASP A 123 -8.59 -10.65 12.29
N GLU A 124 -7.72 -9.72 12.68
CA GLU A 124 -7.23 -8.67 11.80
C GLU A 124 -5.83 -9.01 11.26
N HIS A 125 -5.65 -8.71 9.99
CA HIS A 125 -4.39 -8.89 9.26
C HIS A 125 -3.99 -7.57 8.62
N LEU A 126 -2.70 -7.27 8.63
CA LEU A 126 -2.16 -6.09 7.96
C LEU A 126 -1.56 -6.47 6.61
N VAL A 127 -2.02 -5.83 5.56
CA VAL A 127 -1.38 -5.85 4.24
C VAL A 127 -0.92 -4.45 3.91
N ARG A 128 0.35 -4.29 3.59
CA ARG A 128 0.90 -3.04 3.07
C ARG A 128 0.87 -3.09 1.56
N LEU A 129 0.31 -2.06 0.93
CA LEU A 129 0.39 -1.84 -0.50
C LEU A 129 1.27 -0.63 -0.79
N HIS A 130 2.08 -0.72 -1.82
CA HIS A 130 2.63 0.41 -2.56
C HIS A 130 1.98 0.42 -3.93
N ILE A 131 1.32 1.53 -4.27
CA ILE A 131 0.66 1.72 -5.55
C ILE A 131 1.66 2.38 -6.49
N GLY A 132 1.97 1.70 -7.58
CA GLY A 132 2.94 2.12 -8.59
C GLY A 132 2.38 3.10 -9.62
N LEU A 133 3.06 3.14 -10.78
CA LEU A 133 2.77 4.06 -11.87
C LEU A 133 1.88 3.45 -12.96
N GLU A 134 1.49 2.21 -12.82
CA GLU A 134 0.66 1.45 -13.77
C GLU A 134 -0.72 2.12 -13.94
N ASP A 135 -1.48 1.72 -14.95
CA ASP A 135 -2.85 2.22 -15.12
C ASP A 135 -3.71 1.86 -13.89
N PRO A 136 -4.36 2.83 -13.25
CA PRO A 136 -5.16 2.58 -12.05
C PRO A 136 -6.35 1.64 -12.28
N LYS A 137 -6.83 1.49 -13.53
CA LYS A 137 -7.87 0.50 -13.85
C LYS A 137 -7.31 -0.91 -13.77
N ASP A 138 -6.09 -1.14 -14.23
CA ASP A 138 -5.43 -2.44 -14.17
C ASP A 138 -5.10 -2.81 -12.73
N ILE A 139 -4.58 -1.87 -11.94
CA ILE A 139 -4.36 -2.06 -10.50
C ILE A 139 -5.68 -2.45 -9.80
N ILE A 140 -6.77 -1.74 -10.06
CA ILE A 140 -8.07 -2.01 -9.45
C ILE A 140 -8.62 -3.37 -9.91
N ASN A 141 -8.48 -3.72 -11.19
CA ASN A 141 -8.93 -5.00 -11.71
C ASN A 141 -8.16 -6.17 -11.08
N ASP A 142 -6.84 -6.01 -10.89
CA ASP A 142 -6.01 -7.01 -10.23
C ASP A 142 -6.42 -7.19 -8.77
N ILE A 143 -6.60 -6.10 -8.02
CA ILE A 143 -7.12 -6.17 -6.65
C ILE A 143 -8.52 -6.81 -6.63
N LYS A 144 -9.41 -6.44 -7.54
CA LYS A 144 -10.79 -6.96 -7.61
C LYS A 144 -10.83 -8.47 -7.81
N GLN A 145 -10.00 -9.02 -8.68
CA GLN A 145 -9.92 -10.46 -8.89
C GLN A 145 -9.38 -11.18 -7.65
N ALA A 146 -8.40 -10.59 -6.95
CA ALA A 146 -7.80 -11.15 -5.75
C ALA A 146 -8.76 -11.13 -4.53
N LEU A 147 -9.63 -10.13 -4.41
CA LEU A 147 -10.60 -9.97 -3.30
C LEU A 147 -11.58 -11.15 -3.19
N LYS A 148 -11.74 -11.98 -4.25
CA LYS A 148 -12.56 -13.21 -4.21
C LYS A 148 -12.12 -14.19 -3.13
N HIS A 149 -10.85 -14.13 -2.71
CA HIS A 149 -10.27 -14.99 -1.69
C HIS A 149 -10.53 -14.51 -0.25
N LEU A 150 -11.09 -13.31 -0.06
CA LEU A 150 -11.42 -12.73 1.25
C LEU A 150 -12.87 -12.96 1.70
N LYS A 151 -13.59 -13.83 1.00
CA LYS A 151 -14.95 -14.24 1.37
C LYS A 151 -14.95 -15.18 2.56
#